data_f4accfa772ed1eb3a40e9f2a2a60416c
#
_entry.id   f4accfa772ed1eb3a40e9f2a2a60416c
#
_cell.length_a   1.000
_cell.length_b   1.000
_cell.length_c   1.000
_cell.angle_alpha   90.00
_cell.angle_beta   90.00
_cell.angle_gamma   90.00
#
_symmetry.space_group_name_H-M   'P 1'
#
loop_
_entity.id
_entity.type
_entity.pdbx_description
1 polymer ?
#
loop_
_entity_poly.entity_id
_entity_poly.type
_entity_poly.pdbx_seq_one_letter_code
_entity_poly.pdbx_strand_id
1 'polypeptide(L)'
;NASFVCAGAPAFGLGSLSWDYGAYTWHTNRDTYDKIVFDDVRRNATLTAMLVYLASEEPQRLPRERITEFPVDQRTGQRGSWPQCQLPARNTAQSTR
;
A
#
# COMPACT_ATOMS: atom_id res chain seq x y z
N ASN A 1 -2.59 -0.58 -1.93
CA ASN A 1 -2.96 -1.00 -0.58
C ASN A 1 -4.20 -0.26 -0.04
N ALA A 2 -4.43 1.01 -0.39
CA ALA A 2 -5.52 1.82 0.13
C ALA A 2 -6.90 1.15 0.03
N SER A 3 -7.24 0.53 -1.10
CA SER A 3 -8.52 -0.16 -1.29
C SER A 3 -8.74 -1.30 -0.29
N PHE A 4 -7.69 -2.05 0.03
CA PHE A 4 -7.77 -3.12 1.03
C PHE A 4 -7.94 -2.55 2.44
N VAL A 5 -7.18 -1.50 2.78
CA VAL A 5 -7.31 -0.80 4.06
C VAL A 5 -8.72 -0.24 4.22
N CYS A 6 -9.27 0.37 3.17
CA CYS A 6 -10.64 0.89 3.17
C CYS A 6 -11.71 -0.20 3.35
N ALA A 7 -11.44 -1.42 2.89
CA ALA A 7 -12.30 -2.57 3.13
C ALA A 7 -12.09 -3.20 4.53
N GLY A 8 -11.18 -2.68 5.33
CA GLY A 8 -10.85 -3.21 6.66
C GLY A 8 -9.89 -4.41 6.64
N ALA A 9 -9.28 -4.68 5.48
CA ALA A 9 -8.30 -5.75 5.33
C ALA A 9 -6.87 -5.23 5.59
N PRO A 10 -5.98 -6.06 6.16
CA PRO A 10 -4.59 -5.70 6.29
C PRO A 10 -3.95 -5.52 4.91
N ALA A 11 -3.07 -4.53 4.80
CA ALA A 11 -2.34 -4.26 3.57
C ALA A 11 -0.94 -3.75 3.89
N PHE A 12 0.03 -4.12 3.06
CA PHE A 12 1.42 -3.74 3.21
C PHE A 12 1.87 -2.87 2.04
N GLY A 13 2.69 -1.89 2.32
CA GLY A 13 3.44 -1.14 1.34
C GLY A 13 4.91 -1.56 1.38
N LEU A 14 5.52 -1.70 0.22
CA LEU A 14 6.96 -1.89 0.10
C LEU A 14 7.59 -0.55 -0.26
N GLY A 15 8.75 -0.29 0.32
CA GLY A 15 9.53 0.89 0.04
C GLY A 15 11.00 0.54 -0.13
N SER A 16 11.70 1.37 -0.88
CA SER A 16 13.16 1.32 -1.04
C SER A 16 13.76 2.64 -0.64
N LEU A 17 15.10 2.68 -0.56
CA LEU A 17 15.81 3.94 -0.37
C LEU A 17 15.48 4.90 -1.52
N SER A 18 15.14 6.12 -1.17
CA SER A 18 14.86 7.16 -2.16
C SER A 18 16.17 7.74 -2.69
N TRP A 19 16.25 7.91 -4.02
CA TRP A 19 17.24 8.71 -4.71
C TRP A 19 16.62 9.98 -5.34
N ASP A 20 15.67 10.58 -4.64
CA ASP A 20 14.87 11.72 -5.09
C ASP A 20 13.95 11.43 -6.31
N TYR A 21 13.61 10.16 -6.52
CA TYR A 21 12.70 9.74 -7.58
C TYR A 21 11.39 10.53 -7.57
N GLY A 22 10.81 10.75 -6.39
CA GLY A 22 9.56 11.48 -6.23
C GLY A 22 9.65 12.96 -6.63
N ALA A 23 10.84 13.58 -6.49
CA ALA A 23 11.04 14.98 -6.80
C ALA A 23 11.31 15.26 -8.29
N TYR A 24 11.96 14.31 -8.98
CA TYR A 24 12.47 14.58 -10.34
C TYR A 24 11.89 13.70 -11.44
N THR A 25 11.30 12.57 -11.07
CA THR A 25 10.96 11.52 -12.03
C THR A 25 9.48 11.14 -11.99
N TRP A 26 8.95 10.88 -10.80
CA TRP A 26 7.61 10.38 -10.58
C TRP A 26 6.53 11.27 -11.23
N HIS A 27 5.60 10.66 -11.97
CA HIS A 27 4.53 11.33 -12.69
C HIS A 27 5.01 12.32 -13.78
N THR A 28 6.20 12.12 -14.31
CA THR A 28 6.74 12.92 -15.41
C THR A 28 7.11 12.03 -16.60
N ASN A 29 7.38 12.66 -17.75
CA ASN A 29 7.92 11.98 -18.94
C ASN A 29 9.38 11.49 -18.76
N ARG A 30 9.99 11.78 -17.62
CA ARG A 30 11.32 11.28 -17.25
C ARG A 30 11.26 9.93 -16.54
N ASP A 31 10.07 9.41 -16.26
CA ASP A 31 9.86 8.11 -15.63
C ASP A 31 10.03 7.00 -16.65
N THR A 32 11.27 6.71 -16.94
CA THR A 32 11.73 5.79 -17.98
C THR A 32 12.43 4.59 -17.37
N TYR A 33 12.59 3.54 -18.15
CA TYR A 33 13.13 2.24 -17.73
C TYR A 33 14.50 2.34 -17.00
N ASP A 34 15.35 3.27 -17.41
CA ASP A 34 16.67 3.50 -16.80
C ASP A 34 16.61 3.99 -15.34
N LYS A 35 15.42 4.37 -14.87
CA LYS A 35 15.20 4.78 -13.47
C LYS A 35 14.94 3.60 -12.53
N ILE A 36 14.78 2.42 -13.07
CA ILE A 36 14.53 1.21 -12.30
C ILE A 36 15.85 0.75 -11.66
N VAL A 37 15.87 0.69 -10.33
CA VAL A 37 16.96 0.08 -9.57
C VAL A 37 16.66 -1.41 -9.41
N PHE A 38 17.17 -2.23 -10.32
CA PHE A 38 16.84 -3.66 -10.39
C PHE A 38 17.17 -4.44 -9.13
N ASP A 39 18.22 -4.09 -8.41
CA ASP A 39 18.55 -4.74 -7.16
C ASP A 39 17.49 -4.51 -6.07
N ASP A 40 16.91 -3.32 -6.02
CA ASP A 40 15.83 -3.01 -5.10
C ASP A 40 14.55 -3.76 -5.50
N VAL A 41 14.23 -3.83 -6.79
CA VAL A 41 13.10 -4.61 -7.30
C VAL A 41 13.26 -6.08 -6.92
N ARG A 42 14.45 -6.66 -7.12
CA ARG A 42 14.74 -8.05 -6.78
C ARG A 42 14.59 -8.31 -5.28
N ARG A 43 15.14 -7.43 -4.44
CA ARG A 43 15.03 -7.54 -2.98
C ARG A 43 13.58 -7.46 -2.52
N ASN A 44 12.81 -6.50 -3.03
CA ASN A 44 11.40 -6.34 -2.70
C ASN A 44 10.55 -7.53 -3.19
N ALA A 45 10.83 -8.06 -4.37
CA ALA A 45 10.17 -9.26 -4.88
C ALA A 45 10.47 -10.48 -3.99
N THR A 46 11.72 -10.65 -3.59
CA THR A 46 12.13 -11.73 -2.68
C THR A 46 11.44 -11.58 -1.32
N LEU A 47 11.46 -10.38 -0.74
CA LEU A 47 10.79 -10.11 0.53
C LEU A 47 9.29 -10.40 0.43
N THR A 48 8.65 -9.98 -0.66
CA THR A 48 7.22 -10.25 -0.88
C THR A 48 6.95 -11.76 -0.94
N ALA A 49 7.76 -12.51 -1.67
CA ALA A 49 7.62 -13.96 -1.76
C ALA A 49 7.78 -14.63 -0.39
N MET A 50 8.77 -14.20 0.40
CA MET A 50 8.97 -14.70 1.76
C MET A 50 7.79 -14.39 2.67
N LEU A 51 7.27 -13.18 2.64
CA LEU A 51 6.13 -12.77 3.46
C LEU A 51 4.86 -13.55 3.10
N VAL A 52 4.61 -13.75 1.80
CA VAL A 52 3.47 -14.55 1.32
C VAL A 52 3.61 -16.00 1.76
N TYR A 53 4.80 -16.59 1.62
CA TYR A 53 5.06 -17.95 2.04
C TYR A 53 4.85 -18.11 3.56
N LEU A 54 5.47 -17.24 4.38
CA LEU A 54 5.32 -17.29 5.83
C LEU A 54 3.88 -17.11 6.27
N ALA A 55 3.15 -16.18 5.64
CA ALA A 55 1.74 -15.96 5.94
C ALA A 55 0.85 -17.15 5.54
N SER A 56 1.24 -17.91 4.51
CA SER A 56 0.49 -19.10 4.09
C SER A 56 0.73 -20.31 5.01
N GLU A 57 1.93 -20.41 5.61
CA GLU A 57 2.31 -21.47 6.53
C GLU A 57 1.92 -21.18 7.98
N GLU A 58 1.56 -19.93 8.30
CA GLU A 58 1.20 -19.51 9.65
C GLU A 58 -0.15 -20.15 10.06
N PRO A 59 -0.19 -21.03 11.08
CA PRO A 59 -1.42 -21.67 11.52
C PRO A 59 -2.41 -20.69 12.13
N GLN A 60 -1.90 -19.59 12.71
CA GLN A 60 -2.74 -18.54 13.27
C GLN A 60 -3.10 -17.52 12.18
N ARG A 61 -4.38 -17.42 11.87
CA ARG A 61 -4.87 -16.44 10.88
C ARG A 61 -4.61 -15.01 11.35
N LEU A 62 -4.30 -14.15 10.41
CA LEU A 62 -4.24 -12.71 10.66
C LEU A 62 -5.56 -12.21 11.26
N PRO A 63 -5.49 -11.31 12.25
CA PRO A 63 -6.68 -10.69 12.83
C PRO A 63 -7.55 -10.04 11.75
N ARG A 64 -8.85 -10.27 11.81
CA ARG A 64 -9.83 -9.66 10.91
C ARG A 64 -10.59 -8.51 11.57
N GLU A 65 -10.23 -8.21 12.80
CA GLU A 65 -10.83 -7.13 13.55
C GLU A 65 -10.39 -5.79 12.95
N ARG A 66 -11.36 -4.93 12.73
CA ARG A 66 -11.07 -3.59 12.23
C ARG A 66 -10.49 -2.75 13.34
N ILE A 67 -9.34 -2.15 13.10
CA ILE A 67 -8.76 -1.18 14.03
C ILE A 67 -9.67 0.05 14.03
N THR A 68 -10.25 0.36 15.20
CA THR A 68 -11.09 1.54 15.41
C THR A 68 -10.31 2.68 16.03
N GLU A 69 -9.26 2.35 16.80
CA GLU A 69 -8.36 3.32 17.40
C GLU A 69 -6.96 3.19 16.85
N PHE A 70 -6.48 4.23 16.22
CA PHE A 70 -5.12 4.26 15.69
C PHE A 70 -4.11 4.56 16.79
N PRO A 71 -2.92 3.96 16.73
CA PRO A 71 -1.84 4.30 17.63
C PRO A 71 -1.43 5.77 17.45
N VAL A 72 -0.91 6.35 18.52
CA VAL A 72 -0.29 7.67 18.47
C VAL A 72 1.10 7.51 17.88
N ASP A 73 1.41 8.27 16.85
CA ASP A 73 2.78 8.38 16.31
C ASP A 73 3.68 9.01 17.39
N GLN A 74 4.64 8.25 17.87
CA GLN A 74 5.54 8.69 18.94
C GLN A 74 6.39 9.90 18.56
N ARG A 75 6.62 10.12 17.26
CA ARG A 75 7.41 11.25 16.77
C ARG A 75 6.61 12.53 16.68
N THR A 76 5.34 12.46 16.29
CA THR A 76 4.49 13.64 16.07
C THR A 76 3.50 13.89 17.19
N GLY A 77 3.26 12.91 18.05
CA GLY A 77 2.24 12.95 19.09
C GLY A 77 0.81 12.92 18.55
N GLN A 78 0.63 12.76 17.25
CA GLN A 78 -0.69 12.73 16.63
C GLN A 78 -1.21 11.31 16.47
N ARG A 79 -2.51 11.14 16.67
CA ARG A 79 -3.18 9.85 16.41
C ARG A 79 -3.47 9.74 14.91
N GLY A 80 -3.17 8.59 14.35
CA GLY A 80 -3.53 8.26 12.97
C GLY A 80 -5.05 8.25 12.76
N SER A 81 -5.47 8.33 11.52
CA SER A 81 -6.88 8.25 11.13
C SER A 81 -7.06 7.30 9.93
N TRP A 82 -8.29 6.83 9.71
CA TRP A 82 -8.60 6.09 8.51
C TRP A 82 -8.34 6.96 7.27
N PRO A 83 -7.77 6.36 6.20
CA PRO A 83 -7.69 7.06 4.94
C PRO A 83 -9.11 7.41 4.45
N GLN A 84 -9.24 8.54 3.77
CA GLN A 84 -10.50 8.87 3.11
C GLN A 84 -10.74 7.89 1.97
N CYS A 85 -11.70 7.00 2.16
CA CYS A 85 -12.01 5.94 1.23
C CYS A 85 -13.03 6.45 0.22
N GLN A 86 -12.56 6.71 -1.00
CA GLN A 86 -13.46 7.07 -2.09
C GLN A 86 -14.07 5.79 -2.70
N LEU A 87 -15.38 5.73 -2.70
CA LEU A 87 -16.06 4.70 -3.48
C LEU A 87 -15.93 5.06 -4.98
N PRO A 88 -15.70 4.07 -5.86
CA PRO A 88 -15.71 4.33 -7.29
C PRO A 88 -17.04 4.95 -7.68
N ALA A 89 -17.01 6.06 -8.41
CA ALA A 89 -18.21 6.67 -8.94
C ALA A 89 -18.93 5.65 -9.82
N ARG A 90 -20.13 5.23 -9.42
CA ARG A 90 -20.98 4.41 -10.29
C ARG A 90 -21.37 5.29 -11.48
N ASN A 91 -21.11 4.80 -12.68
CA ASN A 91 -21.63 5.43 -13.89
C ASN A 91 -23.15 5.32 -13.86
N THR A 92 -23.84 6.33 -13.42
CA THR A 92 -25.30 6.39 -13.34
C THR A 92 -25.97 6.46 -14.72
N ALA A 93 -25.18 6.56 -15.80
CA ALA A 93 -25.67 6.61 -17.18
C ALA A 93 -26.24 5.27 -17.72
N GLN A 94 -26.21 4.17 -16.94
CA GLN A 94 -26.74 2.87 -17.37
C GLN A 94 -28.02 2.41 -16.65
N SER A 95 -28.67 3.29 -15.89
CA SER A 95 -29.89 2.92 -15.13
C SER A 95 -31.21 3.34 -15.80
N THR A 96 -31.20 3.64 -17.10
CA THR A 96 -32.42 3.90 -17.86
C THR A 96 -32.48 2.98 -19.08
N ARG A 97 -32.77 1.70 -18.84
CA ARG A 97 -33.42 0.78 -19.80
C ARG A 97 -34.27 -0.21 -19.06
#